data_c6496314381bdb71032525f155aee6fd
#
_entry.id   c6496314381bdb71032525f155aee6fd
#
_cell.length_a   1.000
_cell.length_b   1.000
_cell.length_c   1.000
_cell.angle_alpha   90.00
_cell.angle_beta   90.00
_cell.angle_gamma   90.00
#
_symmetry.space_group_name_H-M   'P 1'
#
loop_
_entity.id
_entity.type
_entity.pdbx_description
1 polymer ?
#
loop_
_entity_poly.entity_id
_entity_poly.type
_entity_poly.pdbx_seq_one_letter_code
_entity_poly.pdbx_strand_id
1 'polypeptide(L)'
;PEALIPQICSTIDATAVHISADFSPFGLRRDSAVAAALAGAGIPLIATGSPYLVSPGRVTKDDDTPYKVFTPFFNRWRAVGWRAPAQSGPTAASWIDPIGVTGLPPAADPPDPHVALDLPAGETAARQRWAEFLADGLATYASDRDRPDKPGTSRMSAHLKFGTIHPRTLAADLDGRDGGAGAYLRELAFRDFYAAVLQQWPSSAWRNWNANFDSIEVDDGPGAEAAFHAWKQGRTGYPIVDAGMRQLLGSGFMHNRVRMIVASFLVKDLHLPW
;
A
#
# COMPACT_ATOMS: atom_id res chain seq x y z
N PRO A 1 -14.05 5.95 13.77
CA PRO A 1 -14.79 6.42 12.59
C PRO A 1 -16.31 6.27 12.74
N GLU A 2 -16.79 5.16 13.32
CA GLU A 2 -18.21 4.82 13.49
C GLU A 2 -19.02 5.82 14.35
N ALA A 3 -18.37 6.52 15.27
CA ALA A 3 -19.02 7.60 16.04
C ALA A 3 -18.83 8.96 15.36
N LEU A 4 -17.64 9.22 14.81
CA LEU A 4 -17.29 10.53 14.28
C LEU A 4 -17.95 10.82 12.92
N ILE A 5 -18.04 9.83 12.02
CA ILE A 5 -18.61 10.06 10.69
C ILE A 5 -20.10 10.42 10.77
N PRO A 6 -20.98 9.71 11.54
CA PRO A 6 -22.36 10.13 11.73
C PRO A 6 -22.49 11.52 12.35
N GLN A 7 -21.63 11.86 13.31
CA GLN A 7 -21.62 13.20 13.92
C GLN A 7 -21.33 14.29 12.89
N ILE A 8 -20.30 14.10 12.05
CA ILE A 8 -19.99 15.04 10.96
C ILE A 8 -21.18 15.16 10.01
N CYS A 9 -21.75 14.04 9.58
CA CYS A 9 -22.92 14.03 8.70
C CYS A 9 -24.09 14.83 9.26
N SER A 10 -24.39 14.67 10.54
CA SER A 10 -25.45 15.42 11.22
C SER A 10 -25.14 16.92 11.30
N THR A 11 -23.86 17.29 11.50
CA THR A 11 -23.46 18.72 11.59
C THR A 11 -23.59 19.46 10.27
N ILE A 12 -23.38 18.77 9.15
CA ILE A 12 -23.38 19.38 7.80
C ILE A 12 -24.59 18.97 6.94
N ASP A 13 -25.59 18.32 7.53
CA ASP A 13 -26.79 17.80 6.83
C ASP A 13 -26.42 16.93 5.61
N ALA A 14 -25.43 16.06 5.76
CA ALA A 14 -25.00 15.19 4.67
C ALA A 14 -26.06 14.14 4.32
N THR A 15 -26.34 13.96 3.05
CA THR A 15 -27.33 12.98 2.54
C THR A 15 -26.69 11.65 2.11
N ALA A 16 -25.37 11.59 1.95
CA ALA A 16 -24.60 10.40 1.63
C ALA A 16 -23.13 10.56 2.03
N VAL A 17 -22.46 9.44 2.27
CA VAL A 17 -21.00 9.38 2.48
C VAL A 17 -20.39 8.55 1.38
N HIS A 18 -19.41 9.10 0.66
CA HIS A 18 -18.67 8.40 -0.38
C HIS A 18 -17.27 8.04 0.10
N ILE A 19 -16.84 6.80 -0.12
CA ILE A 19 -15.50 6.32 0.21
C ILE A 19 -14.89 5.59 -0.98
N SER A 20 -13.57 5.49 -1.01
CA SER A 20 -12.87 4.48 -1.80
C SER A 20 -12.97 3.13 -1.09
N ALA A 21 -13.37 2.08 -1.81
CA ALA A 21 -13.50 0.74 -1.21
C ALA A 21 -12.15 0.24 -0.68
N ASP A 22 -12.12 -0.21 0.56
CA ASP A 22 -10.98 -0.92 1.15
C ASP A 22 -11.25 -2.44 1.09
N PHE A 23 -10.20 -3.21 0.82
CA PHE A 23 -10.26 -4.67 0.68
C PHE A 23 -9.45 -5.40 1.74
N SER A 24 -8.80 -4.66 2.63
CA SER A 24 -8.10 -5.24 3.77
C SER A 24 -9.10 -5.74 4.84
N PRO A 25 -8.76 -6.77 5.63
CA PRO A 25 -9.61 -7.25 6.72
C PRO A 25 -9.99 -6.15 7.71
N PHE A 26 -9.06 -5.24 7.99
CA PHE A 26 -9.32 -4.10 8.86
C PHE A 26 -10.29 -3.11 8.20
N GLY A 27 -10.03 -2.74 6.95
CA GLY A 27 -10.86 -1.77 6.21
C GLY A 27 -12.28 -2.26 6.03
N LEU A 28 -12.48 -3.53 5.68
CA LEU A 28 -13.82 -4.12 5.55
C LEU A 28 -14.60 -4.07 6.86
N ARG A 29 -13.97 -4.38 8.00
CA ARG A 29 -14.63 -4.27 9.32
C ARG A 29 -14.97 -2.83 9.67
N ARG A 30 -14.02 -1.90 9.46
CA ARG A 30 -14.23 -0.47 9.70
C ARG A 30 -15.39 0.07 8.86
N ASP A 31 -15.39 -0.19 7.57
CA ASP A 31 -16.39 0.34 6.64
C ASP A 31 -17.78 -0.25 6.92
N SER A 32 -17.86 -1.54 7.30
CA SER A 32 -19.11 -2.16 7.74
C SER A 32 -19.65 -1.53 9.02
N ALA A 33 -18.79 -1.24 10.00
CA ALA A 33 -19.21 -0.58 11.25
C ALA A 33 -19.70 0.86 10.99
N VAL A 34 -19.01 1.61 10.11
CA VAL A 34 -19.45 2.95 9.71
C VAL A 34 -20.78 2.90 8.95
N ALA A 35 -20.94 1.96 8.02
CA ALA A 35 -22.20 1.77 7.29
C ALA A 35 -23.38 1.48 8.24
N ALA A 36 -23.17 0.60 9.20
CA ALA A 36 -24.19 0.28 10.21
C ALA A 36 -24.58 1.50 11.07
N ALA A 37 -23.59 2.30 11.48
CA ALA A 37 -23.82 3.51 12.26
C ALA A 37 -24.59 4.59 11.45
N LEU A 38 -24.29 4.76 10.16
CA LEU A 38 -24.96 5.69 9.27
C LEU A 38 -26.39 5.24 8.90
N ALA A 39 -26.62 3.94 8.81
CA ALA A 39 -27.96 3.39 8.48
C ALA A 39 -29.03 3.81 9.48
N GLY A 40 -28.69 3.96 10.77
CA GLY A 40 -29.57 4.47 11.81
C GLY A 40 -30.08 5.90 11.57
N ALA A 41 -29.33 6.70 10.81
CA ALA A 41 -29.69 8.04 10.37
C ALA A 41 -30.24 8.11 8.95
N GLY A 42 -30.41 6.96 8.27
CA GLY A 42 -30.86 6.90 6.88
C GLY A 42 -29.81 7.39 5.85
N ILE A 43 -28.54 7.49 6.23
CA ILE A 43 -27.48 7.99 5.39
C ILE A 43 -26.72 6.80 4.75
N PRO A 44 -26.69 6.66 3.40
CA PRO A 44 -25.98 5.59 2.75
C PRO A 44 -24.45 5.81 2.78
N LEU A 45 -23.68 4.75 3.03
CA LEU A 45 -22.25 4.69 2.75
C LEU A 45 -22.03 4.07 1.36
N ILE A 46 -21.50 4.86 0.44
CA ILE A 46 -21.33 4.48 -0.96
C ILE A 46 -19.85 4.27 -1.24
N ALA A 47 -19.45 3.01 -1.45
CA ALA A 47 -18.08 2.68 -1.84
C ALA A 47 -17.90 2.81 -3.36
N THR A 48 -17.06 3.76 -3.80
CA THR A 48 -16.85 4.05 -5.22
C THR A 48 -15.37 3.90 -5.57
N GLY A 49 -15.08 3.01 -6.52
CA GLY A 49 -13.71 2.75 -6.95
C GLY A 49 -12.86 2.01 -5.91
N SER A 50 -11.55 2.11 -6.05
CA SER A 50 -10.59 1.49 -5.14
C SER A 50 -9.22 2.13 -5.32
N PRO A 51 -8.27 1.98 -4.38
CA PRO A 51 -6.91 2.48 -4.52
C PRO A 51 -6.03 1.62 -5.45
N TYR A 52 -6.63 0.76 -6.26
CA TYR A 52 -5.95 -0.17 -7.16
C TYR A 52 -6.26 0.14 -8.63
N LEU A 53 -5.40 -0.31 -9.56
CA LEU A 53 -5.70 -0.25 -11.00
C LEU A 53 -6.92 -1.08 -11.32
N VAL A 54 -6.90 -2.34 -10.92
CA VAL A 54 -8.04 -3.26 -10.99
C VAL A 54 -8.38 -3.68 -9.57
N SER A 55 -9.60 -3.38 -9.15
CA SER A 55 -10.05 -3.71 -7.78
C SER A 55 -9.93 -5.21 -7.50
N PRO A 56 -9.51 -5.61 -6.29
CA PRO A 56 -9.54 -7.00 -5.86
C PRO A 56 -10.90 -7.66 -6.14
N GLY A 57 -10.88 -8.95 -6.49
CA GLY A 57 -12.07 -9.72 -6.86
C GLY A 57 -12.50 -9.59 -8.33
N ARG A 58 -11.91 -8.68 -9.12
CA ARG A 58 -12.24 -8.54 -10.56
C ARG A 58 -11.37 -9.37 -11.49
N VAL A 59 -10.24 -9.86 -11.02
CA VAL A 59 -9.31 -10.67 -11.78
C VAL A 59 -9.45 -12.10 -11.29
N THR A 60 -10.32 -12.87 -11.95
CA THR A 60 -10.59 -14.26 -11.65
C THR A 60 -10.28 -15.15 -12.87
N LYS A 61 -10.17 -16.44 -12.65
CA LYS A 61 -10.15 -17.43 -13.71
C LYS A 61 -11.55 -17.56 -14.33
N ASP A 62 -11.69 -18.37 -15.35
CA ASP A 62 -12.96 -18.59 -16.04
C ASP A 62 -14.00 -19.33 -15.17
N ASP A 63 -13.55 -20.01 -14.12
CA ASP A 63 -14.38 -20.67 -13.09
C ASP A 63 -14.65 -19.75 -11.87
N ASP A 64 -14.42 -18.45 -11.99
CA ASP A 64 -14.51 -17.44 -10.94
C ASP A 64 -13.60 -17.66 -9.74
N THR A 65 -12.68 -18.63 -9.78
CA THR A 65 -11.72 -18.84 -8.69
C THR A 65 -10.54 -17.86 -8.77
N PRO A 66 -9.93 -17.51 -7.61
CA PRO A 66 -8.82 -16.56 -7.58
C PRO A 66 -7.52 -17.19 -8.08
N TYR A 67 -6.62 -16.34 -8.55
CA TYR A 67 -5.26 -16.72 -8.88
C TYR A 67 -4.38 -16.83 -7.63
N LYS A 68 -3.59 -17.90 -7.54
CA LYS A 68 -2.55 -18.10 -6.52
C LYS A 68 -1.14 -17.80 -7.02
N VAL A 69 -0.98 -17.59 -8.34
CA VAL A 69 0.32 -17.37 -8.99
C VAL A 69 0.25 -16.10 -9.80
N PHE A 70 1.30 -15.29 -9.72
CA PHE A 70 1.34 -13.95 -10.30
C PHE A 70 1.26 -13.95 -11.84
N THR A 71 2.02 -14.80 -12.53
CA THR A 71 2.11 -14.72 -14.00
C THR A 71 0.76 -14.89 -14.71
N PRO A 72 -0.04 -15.92 -14.43
CA PRO A 72 -1.38 -16.00 -15.02
C PRO A 72 -2.32 -14.89 -14.53
N PHE A 73 -2.20 -14.43 -13.29
CA PHE A 73 -2.92 -13.24 -12.81
C PHE A 73 -2.57 -12.00 -13.67
N PHE A 74 -1.31 -11.74 -13.90
CA PHE A 74 -0.84 -10.58 -14.68
C PHE A 74 -1.40 -10.57 -16.10
N ASN A 75 -1.43 -11.72 -16.77
CA ASN A 75 -1.99 -11.85 -18.11
C ASN A 75 -3.51 -11.52 -18.11
N ARG A 76 -4.25 -12.07 -17.16
CA ARG A 76 -5.68 -11.79 -17.00
C ARG A 76 -5.94 -10.34 -16.59
N TRP A 77 -5.16 -9.79 -15.67
CA TRP A 77 -5.23 -8.41 -15.22
C TRP A 77 -5.07 -7.42 -16.37
N ARG A 78 -4.12 -7.66 -17.28
CA ARG A 78 -3.97 -6.86 -18.51
C ARG A 78 -5.19 -6.97 -19.43
N ALA A 79 -5.77 -8.15 -19.56
CA ALA A 79 -6.95 -8.38 -20.39
C ALA A 79 -8.22 -7.72 -19.82
N VAL A 80 -8.38 -7.72 -18.49
CA VAL A 80 -9.46 -6.99 -17.80
C VAL A 80 -9.33 -5.47 -17.99
N GLY A 81 -8.10 -4.97 -17.98
CA GLY A 81 -7.82 -3.55 -18.13
C GLY A 81 -8.34 -2.68 -16.98
N TRP A 82 -8.17 -1.39 -17.09
CA TRP A 82 -8.59 -0.41 -16.10
C TRP A 82 -9.12 0.87 -16.76
N ARG A 83 -9.86 1.65 -15.99
CA ARG A 83 -10.39 2.95 -16.44
C ARG A 83 -9.27 3.98 -16.49
N ALA A 84 -9.43 5.00 -17.35
CA ALA A 84 -8.61 6.20 -17.33
C ALA A 84 -8.64 6.87 -15.94
N PRO A 85 -7.63 7.69 -15.60
CA PRO A 85 -7.69 8.56 -14.43
C PRO A 85 -8.96 9.39 -14.41
N ALA A 86 -9.52 9.59 -13.21
CA ALA A 86 -10.67 10.50 -13.07
C ALA A 86 -10.22 11.94 -13.40
N GLN A 87 -11.05 12.64 -14.16
CA GLN A 87 -10.86 14.06 -14.36
C GLN A 87 -11.66 14.79 -13.28
N SER A 88 -10.98 15.54 -12.43
CA SER A 88 -11.61 16.45 -11.48
C SER A 88 -11.54 17.87 -12.02
N GLY A 89 -12.69 18.45 -12.30
CA GLY A 89 -12.81 19.87 -12.60
C GLY A 89 -13.17 20.65 -11.33
N PRO A 90 -12.55 21.80 -11.07
CA PRO A 90 -12.88 22.63 -9.90
C PRO A 90 -14.32 23.20 -9.94
N THR A 91 -14.97 23.14 -11.07
CA THR A 91 -16.29 23.73 -11.32
C THR A 91 -17.47 22.79 -11.07
N ALA A 92 -17.22 21.52 -10.73
CA ALA A 92 -18.28 20.51 -10.61
C ALA A 92 -18.84 20.34 -9.20
N ALA A 93 -18.22 20.91 -8.17
CA ALA A 93 -18.63 20.75 -6.79
C ALA A 93 -18.84 22.11 -6.10
N SER A 94 -19.96 22.24 -5.39
CA SER A 94 -20.15 23.31 -4.43
C SER A 94 -19.58 22.87 -3.09
N TRP A 95 -18.45 23.45 -2.70
CA TRP A 95 -17.80 23.12 -1.43
C TRP A 95 -18.46 23.91 -0.30
N ILE A 96 -18.74 23.22 0.82
CA ILE A 96 -19.19 23.86 2.06
C ILE A 96 -18.00 24.02 3.00
N ASP A 97 -18.02 25.11 3.78
CA ASP A 97 -17.06 25.27 4.86
C ASP A 97 -17.50 24.42 6.06
N PRO A 98 -16.64 23.52 6.58
CA PRO A 98 -16.99 22.67 7.72
C PRO A 98 -16.95 23.43 9.05
N ILE A 99 -17.18 24.72 9.07
CA ILE A 99 -17.25 25.54 10.30
C ILE A 99 -18.30 24.91 11.24
N GLY A 100 -17.87 24.63 12.47
CA GLY A 100 -18.72 24.02 13.49
C GLY A 100 -18.56 22.51 13.66
N VAL A 101 -17.80 21.83 12.81
CA VAL A 101 -17.41 20.43 13.07
C VAL A 101 -16.44 20.40 14.24
N THR A 102 -16.95 20.03 15.42
CA THR A 102 -16.15 19.89 16.64
C THR A 102 -15.87 18.42 16.93
N GLY A 103 -14.84 18.14 17.72
CA GLY A 103 -14.51 16.76 18.12
C GLY A 103 -13.70 15.99 17.10
N LEU A 104 -13.15 16.65 16.07
CA LEU A 104 -12.10 16.04 15.25
C LEU A 104 -10.92 15.69 16.15
N PRO A 105 -10.34 14.49 16.00
CA PRO A 105 -9.14 14.16 16.73
C PRO A 105 -8.07 15.21 16.44
N PRO A 106 -7.25 15.59 17.43
CA PRO A 106 -6.11 16.49 17.17
C PRO A 106 -5.25 15.89 16.07
N ALA A 107 -4.59 16.75 15.32
CA ALA A 107 -3.56 16.29 14.38
C ALA A 107 -2.60 15.37 15.14
N ALA A 108 -2.29 14.23 14.53
CA ALA A 108 -1.31 13.32 15.12
C ALA A 108 -0.01 14.09 15.40
N ASP A 109 0.64 13.79 16.52
CA ASP A 109 1.96 14.32 16.80
C ASP A 109 2.87 14.10 15.58
N PRO A 110 3.74 15.05 15.27
CA PRO A 110 4.69 14.87 14.19
C PRO A 110 5.48 13.57 14.43
N PRO A 111 5.87 12.87 13.38
CA PRO A 111 6.68 11.67 13.53
C PRO A 111 7.94 11.99 14.31
N ASP A 112 8.48 10.99 15.00
CA ASP A 112 9.71 11.07 15.77
C ASP A 112 10.75 11.92 15.00
N PRO A 113 11.24 13.04 15.57
CA PRO A 113 12.18 13.92 14.89
C PRO A 113 13.50 13.23 14.53
N HIS A 114 13.76 12.05 15.07
CA HIS A 114 14.92 11.22 14.72
C HIS A 114 14.74 10.44 13.40
N VAL A 115 13.53 10.38 12.84
CA VAL A 115 13.28 9.77 11.53
C VAL A 115 13.29 10.90 10.48
N ALA A 116 14.37 11.02 9.74
CA ALA A 116 14.45 11.92 8.59
C ALA A 116 13.58 11.34 7.45
N LEU A 117 12.30 11.71 7.42
CA LEU A 117 11.42 11.38 6.31
C LEU A 117 11.88 12.15 5.05
N ASP A 118 12.66 11.48 4.23
CA ASP A 118 13.19 12.00 2.95
C ASP A 118 12.13 11.90 1.82
N LEU A 119 10.87 12.10 2.16
CA LEU A 119 9.76 12.03 1.21
C LEU A 119 8.71 13.09 1.58
N PRO A 120 8.65 14.23 0.85
CA PRO A 120 7.62 15.23 1.06
C PRO A 120 6.21 14.64 0.89
N ALA A 121 5.28 15.05 1.75
CA ALA A 121 3.91 14.57 1.76
C ALA A 121 3.01 15.37 0.79
N GLY A 122 1.85 14.78 0.46
CA GLY A 122 0.81 15.45 -0.30
C GLY A 122 0.81 15.15 -1.80
N GLU A 123 -0.24 15.61 -2.47
CA GLU A 123 -0.47 15.33 -3.90
C GLU A 123 0.55 16.03 -4.80
N THR A 124 0.87 17.29 -4.51
CA THR A 124 1.85 18.07 -5.28
C THR A 124 3.23 17.38 -5.25
N ALA A 125 3.68 16.96 -4.08
CA ALA A 125 4.93 16.24 -3.92
C ALA A 125 4.92 14.88 -4.65
N ALA A 126 3.79 14.16 -4.59
CA ALA A 126 3.63 12.91 -5.31
C ALA A 126 3.76 13.10 -6.84
N ARG A 127 3.09 14.12 -7.39
CA ARG A 127 3.15 14.46 -8.82
C ARG A 127 4.54 14.89 -9.25
N GLN A 128 5.19 15.73 -8.45
CA GLN A 128 6.56 16.18 -8.71
C GLN A 128 7.53 14.99 -8.73
N ARG A 129 7.50 14.16 -7.68
CA ARG A 129 8.37 12.98 -7.58
C ARG A 129 8.14 11.99 -8.74
N TRP A 130 6.89 11.82 -9.17
CA TRP A 130 6.56 10.99 -10.31
C TRP A 130 7.11 11.57 -11.61
N ALA A 131 6.97 12.88 -11.85
CA ALA A 131 7.51 13.56 -13.03
C ALA A 131 9.04 13.46 -13.10
N GLU A 132 9.74 13.64 -11.99
CA GLU A 132 11.20 13.45 -11.89
C GLU A 132 11.58 12.00 -12.27
N PHE A 133 10.86 11.02 -11.74
CA PHE A 133 11.12 9.61 -12.08
C PHE A 133 10.87 9.31 -13.56
N LEU A 134 9.83 9.85 -14.16
CA LEU A 134 9.56 9.69 -15.59
C LEU A 134 10.65 10.29 -16.47
N ALA A 135 11.26 11.40 -16.04
CA ALA A 135 12.33 12.07 -16.77
C ALA A 135 13.65 11.31 -16.67
N ASP A 136 14.06 10.93 -15.47
CA ASP A 136 15.43 10.52 -15.19
C ASP A 136 15.57 9.02 -14.84
N GLY A 137 14.54 8.40 -14.25
CA GLY A 137 14.62 7.05 -13.70
C GLY A 137 13.98 5.96 -14.55
N LEU A 138 12.95 6.29 -15.34
CA LEU A 138 12.14 5.30 -16.03
C LEU A 138 12.95 4.53 -17.10
N ALA A 139 13.81 5.22 -17.83
CA ALA A 139 14.57 4.62 -18.93
C ALA A 139 15.44 3.44 -18.48
N THR A 140 16.05 3.53 -17.31
CA THR A 140 16.93 2.50 -16.75
C THR A 140 16.24 1.63 -15.68
N TYR A 141 14.98 1.87 -15.37
CA TYR A 141 14.27 1.21 -14.28
C TYR A 141 14.32 -0.32 -14.35
N ALA A 142 14.23 -0.89 -15.55
CA ALA A 142 14.24 -2.35 -15.72
C ALA A 142 15.51 -3.02 -15.16
N SER A 143 16.66 -2.34 -15.23
CA SER A 143 17.95 -2.79 -14.69
C SER A 143 18.22 -2.27 -13.28
N ASP A 144 17.91 -1.00 -13.03
CA ASP A 144 18.31 -0.33 -11.79
C ASP A 144 17.39 -0.63 -10.59
N ARG A 145 16.14 -1.09 -10.85
CA ARG A 145 15.22 -1.52 -9.78
C ARG A 145 15.76 -2.64 -8.88
N ASP A 146 16.76 -3.38 -9.34
CA ASP A 146 17.39 -4.47 -8.60
C ASP A 146 18.73 -4.07 -7.95
N ARG A 147 19.09 -2.79 -8.06
CA ARG A 147 20.34 -2.21 -7.57
C ARG A 147 20.07 -1.35 -6.33
N PRO A 148 20.20 -1.89 -5.09
CA PRO A 148 19.99 -1.12 -3.86
C PRO A 148 21.04 -0.02 -3.62
N ASP A 149 22.17 -0.09 -4.32
CA ASP A 149 23.24 0.90 -4.33
C ASP A 149 22.96 2.13 -5.22
N LYS A 150 21.85 2.10 -5.97
CA LYS A 150 21.42 3.18 -6.86
C LYS A 150 20.07 3.78 -6.45
N PRO A 151 19.84 5.06 -6.72
CA PRO A 151 18.52 5.68 -6.56
C PRO A 151 17.56 5.31 -7.70
N GLY A 152 17.55 4.03 -8.12
CA GLY A 152 16.85 3.51 -9.30
C GLY A 152 15.36 3.24 -9.11
N THR A 153 14.75 3.65 -7.99
CA THR A 153 13.33 3.44 -7.72
C THR A 153 12.55 4.74 -7.65
N SER A 154 11.27 4.70 -8.02
CA SER A 154 10.41 5.88 -7.99
C SER A 154 10.08 6.40 -6.59
N ARG A 155 10.17 5.55 -5.55
CA ARG A 155 9.75 5.82 -4.17
C ARG A 155 8.25 6.18 -4.03
N MET A 156 7.41 5.77 -5.00
CA MET A 156 5.98 6.06 -5.00
C MET A 156 5.16 5.21 -4.03
N SER A 157 5.74 4.24 -3.33
CA SER A 157 5.00 3.30 -2.48
C SER A 157 4.22 3.99 -1.35
N ALA A 158 4.80 5.00 -0.69
CA ALA A 158 4.12 5.78 0.34
C ALA A 158 2.96 6.59 -0.26
N HIS A 159 3.19 7.28 -1.36
CA HIS A 159 2.17 8.04 -2.06
C HIS A 159 0.99 7.18 -2.52
N LEU A 160 1.26 5.97 -3.04
CA LEU A 160 0.23 5.00 -3.40
C LEU A 160 -0.50 4.43 -2.16
N LYS A 161 0.19 4.26 -1.03
CA LYS A 161 -0.41 3.78 0.22
C LYS A 161 -1.37 4.80 0.81
N PHE A 162 -0.98 6.07 0.85
CA PHE A 162 -1.78 7.17 1.41
C PHE A 162 -2.76 7.79 0.40
N GLY A 163 -2.73 7.34 -0.86
CA GLY A 163 -3.65 7.81 -1.89
C GLY A 163 -3.40 9.25 -2.36
N THR A 164 -2.22 9.81 -2.12
CA THR A 164 -1.83 11.13 -2.63
C THR A 164 -1.59 11.13 -4.16
N ILE A 165 -1.52 9.97 -4.76
CA ILE A 165 -1.62 9.76 -6.22
C ILE A 165 -2.31 8.43 -6.48
N HIS A 166 -3.14 8.37 -7.51
CA HIS A 166 -3.83 7.14 -7.88
C HIS A 166 -2.99 6.34 -8.90
N PRO A 167 -2.91 4.98 -8.79
CA PRO A 167 -2.13 4.17 -9.73
C PRO A 167 -2.58 4.28 -11.19
N ARG A 168 -3.83 4.68 -11.46
CA ARG A 168 -4.29 4.95 -12.84
C ARG A 168 -3.59 6.14 -13.48
N THR A 169 -3.23 7.17 -12.70
CA THR A 169 -2.41 8.27 -13.19
C THR A 169 -1.05 7.76 -13.63
N LEU A 170 -0.40 6.96 -12.79
CA LEU A 170 0.90 6.37 -13.14
C LEU A 170 0.81 5.50 -14.40
N ALA A 171 -0.22 4.65 -14.48
CA ALA A 171 -0.40 3.77 -15.63
C ALA A 171 -0.70 4.54 -16.93
N ALA A 172 -1.46 5.63 -16.88
CA ALA A 172 -1.72 6.48 -18.04
C ALA A 172 -0.44 7.16 -18.54
N ASP A 173 0.40 7.64 -17.61
CA ASP A 173 1.66 8.28 -17.98
C ASP A 173 2.72 7.29 -18.49
N LEU A 174 2.56 5.99 -18.24
CA LEU A 174 3.42 4.92 -18.78
C LEU A 174 2.99 4.46 -20.18
N ASP A 175 1.76 4.77 -20.59
CA ASP A 175 1.23 4.32 -21.88
C ASP A 175 2.03 4.90 -23.04
N GLY A 176 2.37 4.05 -24.01
CA GLY A 176 3.19 4.43 -25.17
C GLY A 176 4.66 4.73 -24.85
N ARG A 177 5.13 4.52 -23.62
CA ARG A 177 6.54 4.71 -23.25
C ARG A 177 7.32 3.40 -23.35
N ASP A 178 8.58 3.53 -23.73
CA ASP A 178 9.59 2.45 -23.79
C ASP A 178 10.39 2.32 -22.47
N GLY A 179 11.46 1.58 -22.52
CA GLY A 179 12.39 1.42 -21.39
C GLY A 179 11.79 0.61 -20.25
N GLY A 180 11.79 1.21 -19.06
CA GLY A 180 11.30 0.56 -17.84
C GLY A 180 9.78 0.53 -17.66
N ALA A 181 8.98 1.12 -18.56
CA ALA A 181 7.53 1.27 -18.40
C ALA A 181 6.80 -0.07 -18.18
N GLY A 182 7.13 -1.07 -19.00
CA GLY A 182 6.55 -2.41 -18.85
C GLY A 182 6.94 -3.09 -17.52
N ALA A 183 8.18 -2.90 -17.06
CA ALA A 183 8.64 -3.39 -15.77
C ALA A 183 7.93 -2.67 -14.62
N TYR A 184 7.74 -1.36 -14.72
CA TYR A 184 7.02 -0.58 -13.71
C TYR A 184 5.54 -0.96 -13.63
N LEU A 185 4.87 -1.10 -14.77
CA LEU A 185 3.49 -1.55 -14.83
C LEU A 185 3.31 -2.94 -14.16
N ARG A 186 4.31 -3.82 -14.33
CA ARG A 186 4.33 -5.12 -13.66
C ARG A 186 4.37 -4.99 -12.13
N GLU A 187 5.08 -3.99 -11.59
CA GLU A 187 5.09 -3.72 -10.13
C GLU A 187 3.74 -3.20 -9.63
N LEU A 188 3.05 -2.37 -10.41
CA LEU A 188 1.67 -1.98 -10.09
C LEU A 188 0.72 -3.19 -10.08
N ALA A 189 0.91 -4.14 -11.00
CA ALA A 189 0.15 -5.38 -11.01
C ALA A 189 0.47 -6.28 -9.80
N PHE A 190 1.72 -6.34 -9.32
CA PHE A 190 2.06 -7.03 -8.07
C PHE A 190 1.31 -6.44 -6.88
N ARG A 191 1.18 -5.13 -6.81
CA ARG A 191 0.39 -4.47 -5.76
C ARG A 191 -1.08 -4.92 -5.78
N ASP A 192 -1.69 -4.97 -6.95
CA ASP A 192 -3.07 -5.42 -7.14
C ASP A 192 -3.22 -6.93 -6.85
N PHE A 193 -2.22 -7.74 -7.24
CA PHE A 193 -2.19 -9.17 -6.96
C PHE A 193 -2.19 -9.47 -5.46
N TYR A 194 -1.30 -8.82 -4.69
CA TYR A 194 -1.24 -9.06 -3.24
C TYR A 194 -2.46 -8.51 -2.52
N ALA A 195 -3.10 -7.46 -3.02
CA ALA A 195 -4.39 -7.01 -2.51
C ALA A 195 -5.50 -8.04 -2.77
N ALA A 196 -5.52 -8.68 -3.94
CA ALA A 196 -6.46 -9.76 -4.25
C ALA A 196 -6.19 -11.01 -3.38
N VAL A 197 -4.91 -11.35 -3.13
CA VAL A 197 -4.53 -12.41 -2.20
C VAL A 197 -5.05 -12.13 -0.80
N LEU A 198 -4.83 -10.92 -0.27
CA LEU A 198 -5.28 -10.55 1.07
C LEU A 198 -6.80 -10.55 1.19
N GLN A 199 -7.51 -10.08 0.16
CA GLN A 199 -8.97 -10.13 0.13
C GLN A 199 -9.49 -11.57 0.18
N GLN A 200 -8.90 -12.46 -0.61
CA GLN A 200 -9.35 -13.85 -0.75
C GLN A 200 -8.93 -14.73 0.43
N TRP A 201 -7.75 -14.47 0.98
CA TRP A 201 -7.20 -15.19 2.13
C TRP A 201 -6.84 -14.22 3.26
N PRO A 202 -7.83 -13.64 3.96
CA PRO A 202 -7.59 -12.60 4.96
C PRO A 202 -6.64 -13.02 6.08
N SER A 203 -6.65 -14.31 6.44
CA SER A 203 -5.75 -14.86 7.46
C SER A 203 -4.26 -14.76 7.09
N SER A 204 -3.93 -14.58 5.80
CA SER A 204 -2.54 -14.39 5.34
C SER A 204 -1.88 -13.11 5.89
N ALA A 205 -2.65 -12.23 6.51
CA ALA A 205 -2.11 -11.06 7.22
C ALA A 205 -1.32 -11.41 8.50
N TRP A 206 -1.57 -12.60 9.08
CA TRP A 206 -0.98 -13.03 10.35
C TRP A 206 -0.79 -14.54 10.50
N ARG A 207 -1.01 -15.32 9.45
CA ARG A 207 -0.78 -16.76 9.37
C ARG A 207 -0.13 -17.12 8.06
N ASN A 208 0.56 -18.25 8.01
CA ASN A 208 1.12 -18.76 6.76
C ASN A 208 0.00 -18.98 5.73
N TRP A 209 0.18 -18.45 4.54
CA TRP A 209 -0.75 -18.69 3.44
C TRP A 209 -0.79 -20.16 3.02
N ASN A 210 0.36 -20.82 3.06
CA ASN A 210 0.46 -22.27 2.89
C ASN A 210 0.71 -22.91 4.25
N ALA A 211 -0.28 -23.65 4.76
CA ALA A 211 -0.24 -24.31 6.06
C ALA A 211 0.91 -25.33 6.22
N ASN A 212 1.51 -25.79 5.11
CA ASN A 212 2.69 -26.65 5.20
C ASN A 212 3.89 -25.96 5.90
N PHE A 213 3.90 -24.65 5.93
CA PHE A 213 4.92 -23.86 6.64
C PHE A 213 4.64 -23.69 8.15
N ASP A 214 3.47 -24.14 8.64
CA ASP A 214 3.14 -24.05 10.06
C ASP A 214 3.96 -25.04 10.91
N SER A 215 4.55 -26.07 10.27
CA SER A 215 5.42 -27.07 10.92
C SER A 215 6.90 -26.70 10.93
N ILE A 216 7.28 -25.51 10.43
CA ILE A 216 8.68 -25.04 10.51
C ILE A 216 9.01 -24.78 11.97
N GLU A 217 10.06 -25.43 12.44
CA GLU A 217 10.61 -25.16 13.77
C GLU A 217 11.16 -23.74 13.83
N VAL A 218 10.83 -23.03 14.89
CA VAL A 218 11.31 -21.68 15.17
C VAL A 218 12.00 -21.66 16.53
N ASP A 219 13.00 -20.82 16.62
CA ASP A 219 13.72 -20.62 17.89
C ASP A 219 12.91 -19.72 18.83
N ASP A 220 13.04 -19.98 20.13
CA ASP A 220 12.43 -19.21 21.20
C ASP A 220 13.39 -18.91 22.34
N GLY A 221 12.91 -18.20 23.38
CA GLY A 221 13.67 -17.89 24.59
C GLY A 221 14.68 -16.74 24.43
N PRO A 222 15.54 -16.51 25.44
CA PRO A 222 16.40 -15.32 25.52
C PRO A 222 17.38 -15.17 24.38
N GLY A 223 17.85 -16.25 23.77
CA GLY A 223 18.72 -16.22 22.58
C GLY A 223 18.01 -15.69 21.36
N ALA A 224 16.80 -16.18 21.10
CA ALA A 224 15.93 -15.75 20.02
C ALA A 224 15.54 -14.27 20.16
N GLU A 225 15.20 -13.83 21.38
CA GLU A 225 14.90 -12.42 21.66
C GLU A 225 16.11 -11.52 21.40
N ALA A 226 17.30 -11.92 21.84
CA ALA A 226 18.53 -11.16 21.60
C ALA A 226 18.84 -11.06 20.09
N ALA A 227 18.68 -12.14 19.34
CA ALA A 227 18.85 -12.17 17.88
C ALA A 227 17.84 -11.27 17.18
N PHE A 228 16.56 -11.30 17.60
CA PHE A 228 15.52 -10.42 17.07
C PHE A 228 15.82 -8.94 17.35
N HIS A 229 16.29 -8.61 18.56
CA HIS A 229 16.70 -7.24 18.88
C HIS A 229 17.89 -6.78 18.05
N ALA A 230 18.89 -7.64 17.84
CA ALA A 230 20.03 -7.32 16.97
C ALA A 230 19.58 -7.07 15.53
N TRP A 231 18.70 -7.91 14.99
CA TRP A 231 18.11 -7.74 13.68
C TRP A 231 17.33 -6.44 13.56
N LYS A 232 16.42 -6.14 14.48
CA LYS A 232 15.64 -4.88 14.49
C LYS A 232 16.52 -3.64 14.48
N GLN A 233 17.66 -3.68 15.13
CA GLN A 233 18.58 -2.55 15.27
C GLN A 233 19.67 -2.51 14.20
N GLY A 234 19.69 -3.45 13.26
CA GLY A 234 20.72 -3.55 12.23
C GLY A 234 22.12 -3.79 12.84
N ARG A 235 22.20 -4.76 13.74
CA ARG A 235 23.42 -5.16 14.48
C ARG A 235 23.64 -6.67 14.44
N THR A 236 23.28 -7.31 13.33
CA THR A 236 23.43 -8.75 13.13
C THR A 236 24.88 -9.15 12.79
N GLY A 237 25.71 -8.21 12.35
CA GLY A 237 27.04 -8.46 11.80
C GLY A 237 27.03 -8.78 10.30
N TYR A 238 25.86 -8.86 9.65
CA TYR A 238 25.73 -9.04 8.21
C TYR A 238 25.51 -7.68 7.54
N PRO A 239 26.50 -7.15 6.80
CA PRO A 239 26.49 -5.75 6.38
C PRO A 239 25.24 -5.33 5.59
N ILE A 240 24.74 -6.16 4.67
CA ILE A 240 23.57 -5.83 3.86
C ILE A 240 22.27 -5.84 4.69
N VAL A 241 22.14 -6.75 5.64
CA VAL A 241 21.00 -6.82 6.57
C VAL A 241 21.00 -5.59 7.45
N ASP A 242 22.16 -5.30 8.06
CA ASP A 242 22.34 -4.19 8.99
C ASP A 242 22.11 -2.84 8.30
N ALA A 243 22.65 -2.66 7.10
CA ALA A 243 22.43 -1.45 6.30
C ALA A 243 20.95 -1.25 5.98
N GLY A 244 20.24 -2.31 5.58
CA GLY A 244 18.82 -2.26 5.29
C GLY A 244 17.98 -1.89 6.50
N MET A 245 18.23 -2.51 7.64
CA MET A 245 17.50 -2.22 8.88
C MET A 245 17.77 -0.81 9.40
N ARG A 246 19.02 -0.34 9.32
CA ARG A 246 19.37 1.05 9.69
C ARG A 246 18.75 2.07 8.74
N GLN A 247 18.69 1.80 7.43
CA GLN A 247 17.99 2.65 6.48
C GLN A 247 16.51 2.75 6.83
N LEU A 248 15.85 1.63 7.15
CA LEU A 248 14.44 1.61 7.57
C LEU A 248 14.23 2.44 8.84
N LEU A 249 15.07 2.28 9.85
CA LEU A 249 14.98 3.01 11.12
C LEU A 249 15.19 4.52 10.92
N GLY A 250 16.18 4.91 10.10
CA GLY A 250 16.55 6.30 9.92
C GLY A 250 15.68 7.09 8.94
N SER A 251 15.04 6.42 7.96
CA SER A 251 14.32 7.12 6.89
C SER A 251 12.91 6.59 6.63
N GLY A 252 12.45 5.55 7.33
CA GLY A 252 11.19 4.87 7.04
C GLY A 252 11.16 4.14 5.69
N PHE A 253 12.25 4.13 4.94
CA PHE A 253 12.38 3.50 3.63
C PHE A 253 13.36 2.33 3.66
N MET A 254 13.04 1.31 2.88
CA MET A 254 13.97 0.22 2.57
C MET A 254 13.73 -0.24 1.14
N HIS A 255 14.80 -0.41 0.37
CA HIS A 255 14.73 -0.91 -1.00
C HIS A 255 14.08 -2.32 -1.05
N ASN A 256 13.24 -2.59 -2.06
CA ASN A 256 12.48 -3.85 -2.12
C ASN A 256 13.36 -5.11 -2.08
N ARG A 257 14.49 -5.12 -2.79
CA ARG A 257 15.42 -6.28 -2.75
C ARG A 257 16.01 -6.49 -1.36
N VAL A 258 16.31 -5.41 -0.65
CA VAL A 258 16.81 -5.49 0.72
C VAL A 258 15.72 -5.97 1.67
N ARG A 259 14.44 -5.58 1.48
CA ARG A 259 13.30 -6.15 2.26
C ARG A 259 13.23 -7.66 2.15
N MET A 260 13.42 -8.20 0.94
CA MET A 260 13.44 -9.64 0.72
C MET A 260 14.62 -10.30 1.45
N ILE A 261 15.79 -9.68 1.43
CA ILE A 261 17.00 -10.19 2.11
C ILE A 261 16.80 -10.19 3.62
N VAL A 262 16.38 -9.08 4.22
CA VAL A 262 16.24 -8.96 5.68
C VAL A 262 15.13 -9.86 6.21
N ALA A 263 14.03 -10.03 5.47
CA ALA A 263 12.96 -10.95 5.83
C ALA A 263 13.40 -12.42 5.71
N SER A 264 14.11 -12.76 4.63
CA SER A 264 14.69 -14.12 4.47
C SER A 264 15.67 -14.44 5.58
N PHE A 265 16.53 -13.49 5.96
CA PHE A 265 17.50 -13.64 7.04
C PHE A 265 16.79 -13.90 8.38
N LEU A 266 15.72 -13.13 8.70
CA LEU A 266 14.96 -13.37 9.92
C LEU A 266 14.44 -14.81 10.02
N VAL A 267 13.85 -15.30 8.91
CA VAL A 267 13.14 -16.60 8.93
C VAL A 267 14.09 -17.78 8.74
N LYS A 268 15.11 -17.66 7.88
CA LYS A 268 15.96 -18.78 7.47
C LYS A 268 17.28 -18.89 8.21
N ASP A 269 17.82 -17.75 8.65
CA ASP A 269 19.14 -17.72 9.29
C ASP A 269 19.02 -17.53 10.81
N LEU A 270 18.00 -16.79 11.26
CA LEU A 270 17.71 -16.63 12.69
C LEU A 270 16.61 -17.57 13.18
N HIS A 271 15.98 -18.35 12.32
CA HIS A 271 14.85 -19.25 12.61
C HIS A 271 13.72 -18.60 13.41
N LEU A 272 13.49 -17.30 13.20
CA LEU A 272 12.44 -16.55 13.89
C LEU A 272 11.17 -16.46 13.05
N PRO A 273 9.98 -16.47 13.65
CA PRO A 273 8.73 -16.35 12.93
C PRO A 273 8.59 -14.96 12.30
N TRP A 274 7.98 -14.92 11.11
CA TRP A 274 7.71 -13.64 10.45
C TRP A 274 6.57 -12.88 11.14
#